data_56bbd2e6c8575dfc5bc271ec7cf0cf02
#
_entry.id   56bbd2e6c8575dfc5bc271ec7cf0cf02
#
_cell.length_a   1.000
_cell.length_b   1.000
_cell.length_c   1.000
_cell.angle_alpha   90.00
_cell.angle_beta   90.00
_cell.angle_gamma   90.00
#
_symmetry.space_group_name_H-M   'P 1'
#
loop_
_entity.id
_entity.type
_entity.pdbx_description
1 polymer ?
#
loop_
_entity_poly.entity_id
_entity_poly.type
_entity_poly.pdbx_seq_one_letter_code
_entity_poly.pdbx_strand_id
1 'polypeptide(L)'
;MVLCRTLDERVWMLNRQGKAAIVATAQGHEAAQMGTVWALKRGTDRFYIYYRDLAVLVGLGMTPAGIMLGFVAKAGEPLSGARQFPVHGAHADLGIVN
;
A
#
# COMPACT_ATOMS: atom_id res chain seq x y z
N MET A 1 3.58 11.83 -3.06
CA MET A 1 3.25 11.37 -4.44
C MET A 1 4.46 10.76 -5.15
N VAL A 2 5.63 11.42 -5.13
CA VAL A 2 6.85 10.89 -5.76
C VAL A 2 7.24 9.52 -5.21
N LEU A 3 7.22 9.34 -3.89
CA LEU A 3 7.52 8.05 -3.27
C LEU A 3 6.55 6.96 -3.75
N CYS A 4 5.26 7.25 -3.83
CA CYS A 4 4.27 6.30 -4.31
C CYS A 4 4.55 5.88 -5.75
N ARG A 5 4.82 6.83 -6.64
CA ARG A 5 5.15 6.55 -8.04
C ARG A 5 6.41 5.69 -8.14
N THR A 6 7.45 6.01 -7.37
CA THR A 6 8.70 5.26 -7.36
C THR A 6 8.50 3.82 -6.88
N LEU A 7 7.69 3.63 -5.83
CA LEU A 7 7.34 2.30 -5.33
C LEU A 7 6.56 1.50 -6.39
N ASP A 8 5.57 2.12 -7.02
CA ASP A 8 4.77 1.49 -8.07
C ASP A 8 5.64 1.00 -9.24
N GLU A 9 6.54 1.84 -9.72
CA GLU A 9 7.47 1.48 -10.78
C GLU A 9 8.40 0.32 -10.36
N ARG A 10 8.88 0.34 -9.13
CA ARG A 10 9.74 -0.73 -8.61
C ARG A 10 8.98 -2.05 -8.48
N VAL A 11 7.74 -2.02 -8.05
CA VAL A 11 6.89 -3.22 -7.95
C VAL A 11 6.65 -3.83 -9.34
N TRP A 12 6.43 -3.00 -10.35
CA TRP A 12 6.32 -3.47 -11.74
C TRP A 12 7.61 -4.14 -12.24
N MET A 13 8.77 -3.60 -11.87
CA MET A 13 10.05 -4.25 -12.19
C MET A 13 10.16 -5.63 -11.54
N LEU A 14 9.77 -5.75 -10.27
CA LEU A 14 9.76 -7.03 -9.57
C LEU A 14 8.78 -8.02 -10.20
N ASN A 15 7.64 -7.55 -10.68
CA ASN A 15 6.69 -8.40 -11.40
C ASN A 15 7.31 -8.96 -12.69
N ARG A 16 7.96 -8.10 -13.48
CA ARG A 16 8.65 -8.53 -14.71
C ARG A 16 9.78 -9.53 -14.44
N GLN A 17 10.39 -9.47 -13.26
CA GLN A 17 11.43 -10.41 -12.83
C GLN A 17 10.86 -11.69 -12.21
N GLY A 18 9.53 -11.82 -12.12
CA GLY A 18 8.87 -12.96 -11.52
C GLY A 18 8.90 -13.00 -10.00
N LYS A 19 9.31 -11.90 -9.34
CA LYS A 19 9.43 -11.81 -7.88
C LYS A 19 8.15 -11.30 -7.19
N ALA A 20 7.28 -10.64 -7.91
CA ALA A 20 5.97 -10.19 -7.45
C ALA A 20 4.90 -10.76 -8.40
N ALA A 21 4.04 -11.63 -7.87
CA ALA A 21 3.09 -12.37 -8.70
C ALA A 21 1.96 -11.48 -9.23
N ILE A 22 1.45 -10.59 -8.39
CA ILE A 22 0.30 -9.74 -8.72
C ILE A 22 0.66 -8.29 -8.42
N VAL A 23 0.44 -7.42 -9.41
CA VAL A 23 0.66 -5.99 -9.28
C VAL A 23 -0.51 -5.25 -9.91
N ALA A 24 -1.05 -4.28 -9.17
CA ALA A 24 -2.02 -3.34 -9.68
C ALA A 24 -1.47 -1.93 -9.48
N THR A 25 -1.39 -1.18 -10.57
CA THR A 25 -0.83 0.17 -10.52
C THR A 25 -1.74 1.17 -9.82
N ALA A 26 -1.14 2.09 -9.07
CA ALA A 26 -1.79 3.27 -8.53
C ALA A 26 -1.49 4.54 -9.35
N GLN A 27 -0.80 4.40 -10.48
CA GLN A 27 -0.42 5.54 -11.31
C GLN A 27 -1.64 6.32 -11.80
N GLY A 28 -1.58 7.64 -11.64
CA GLY A 28 -2.68 8.53 -11.93
C GLY A 28 -3.65 8.76 -10.77
N HIS A 29 -3.63 7.93 -9.74
CA HIS A 29 -4.50 8.02 -8.57
C HIS A 29 -3.83 8.71 -7.37
N GLU A 30 -2.53 9.00 -7.43
CA GLU A 30 -1.74 9.44 -6.29
C GLU A 30 -2.27 10.73 -5.67
N ALA A 31 -2.65 11.71 -6.49
CA ALA A 31 -3.14 12.99 -5.99
C ALA A 31 -4.50 12.84 -5.27
N ALA A 32 -5.42 12.06 -5.82
CA ALA A 32 -6.71 11.83 -5.22
C ALA A 32 -6.58 11.08 -3.89
N GLN A 33 -5.75 10.05 -3.85
CA GLN A 33 -5.52 9.25 -2.64
C GLN A 33 -4.83 10.06 -1.56
N MET A 34 -3.77 10.81 -1.90
CA MET A 34 -3.08 11.69 -0.95
C MET A 34 -3.99 12.81 -0.44
N GLY A 35 -4.78 13.43 -1.31
CA GLY A 35 -5.75 14.45 -0.91
C GLY A 35 -6.77 13.92 0.08
N THR A 36 -7.28 12.70 -0.14
CA THR A 36 -8.19 12.04 0.78
C THR A 36 -7.56 11.80 2.15
N VAL A 37 -6.37 11.23 2.19
CA VAL A 37 -5.65 10.97 3.46
C VAL A 37 -5.39 12.27 4.23
N TRP A 38 -5.04 13.33 3.53
CA TRP A 38 -4.76 14.62 4.16
C TRP A 38 -6.02 15.34 4.66
N ALA A 39 -7.16 15.09 4.03
CA ALA A 39 -8.44 15.64 4.46
C ALA A 39 -9.02 14.90 5.68
N LEU A 40 -8.64 13.66 5.90
CA LEU A 40 -9.13 12.84 6.99
C LEU A 40 -8.22 12.92 8.21
N LYS A 41 -8.79 12.64 9.38
CA LYS A 41 -8.08 12.72 10.66
C LYS A 41 -7.53 11.36 11.04
N ARG A 42 -6.22 11.21 10.93
CA ARG A 42 -5.51 10.00 11.39
C ARG A 42 -5.75 9.77 12.89
N GLY A 43 -5.97 8.52 13.26
CA GLY A 43 -6.28 8.13 14.63
C GLY A 43 -7.77 8.19 14.97
N THR A 44 -8.59 8.91 14.19
CA THR A 44 -10.03 9.04 14.38
C THR A 44 -10.79 8.36 13.24
N ASP A 45 -10.48 8.74 12.00
CA ASP A 45 -11.11 8.15 10.82
C ASP A 45 -10.55 6.76 10.52
N ARG A 46 -11.37 5.94 9.87
CA ARG A 46 -11.01 4.59 9.46
C ARG A 46 -10.89 4.51 7.95
N PHE A 47 -9.94 3.69 7.49
CA PHE A 47 -9.63 3.54 6.08
C PHE A 47 -9.94 2.12 5.63
N TYR A 48 -10.85 2.00 4.66
CA TYR A 48 -11.15 0.74 3.98
C TYR A 48 -10.44 0.78 2.65
N ILE A 49 -9.29 0.14 2.58
CA ILE A 49 -8.39 0.17 1.42
C ILE A 49 -8.61 -1.02 0.50
N TYR A 50 -8.15 -0.87 -0.75
CA TYR A 50 -8.14 -1.95 -1.70
C TYR A 50 -6.82 -1.95 -2.51
N TYR A 51 -6.66 -2.90 -3.41
CA TYR A 51 -5.40 -3.19 -4.07
C TYR A 51 -4.74 -2.01 -4.81
N ARG A 52 -5.49 -0.98 -5.14
CA ARG A 52 -4.97 0.19 -5.85
C ARG A 52 -4.59 1.36 -4.94
N ASP A 53 -4.81 1.22 -3.64
CA ASP A 53 -4.66 2.33 -2.68
C ASP A 53 -3.25 2.47 -2.11
N LEU A 54 -2.24 2.28 -2.96
CA LEU A 54 -0.83 2.38 -2.56
C LEU A 54 -0.49 3.74 -1.95
N ALA A 55 -1.01 4.83 -2.52
CA ALA A 55 -0.73 6.17 -2.01
C ALA A 55 -1.41 6.42 -0.66
N VAL A 56 -2.53 5.75 -0.36
CA VAL A 56 -3.14 5.79 0.97
C VAL A 56 -2.19 5.19 2.01
N LEU A 57 -1.61 4.04 1.74
CA LEU A 57 -0.63 3.41 2.64
C LEU A 57 0.57 4.32 2.90
N VAL A 58 1.13 4.90 1.85
CA VAL A 58 2.25 5.86 1.97
C VAL A 58 1.83 7.09 2.78
N GLY A 59 0.66 7.64 2.50
CA GLY A 59 0.12 8.81 3.19
C GLY A 59 -0.15 8.57 4.67
N LEU A 60 -0.55 7.36 5.04
CA LEU A 60 -0.76 6.95 6.43
C LEU A 60 0.55 6.68 7.17
N GLY A 61 1.68 6.60 6.47
CA GLY A 61 3.00 6.43 7.08
C GLY A 61 3.52 5.00 7.08
N MET A 62 2.93 4.10 6.28
CA MET A 62 3.50 2.77 6.11
C MET A 62 4.85 2.87 5.42
N THR A 63 5.83 2.12 5.92
CA THR A 63 7.19 2.18 5.37
C THR A 63 7.26 1.54 3.98
N PRO A 64 8.14 2.03 3.09
CA PRO A 64 8.39 1.38 1.81
C PRO A 64 8.73 -0.11 1.94
N ALA A 65 9.53 -0.47 2.93
CA ALA A 65 9.88 -1.87 3.19
C ALA A 65 8.63 -2.71 3.54
N GLY A 66 7.76 -2.20 4.40
CA GLY A 66 6.51 -2.89 4.76
C GLY A 66 5.60 -3.10 3.56
N ILE A 67 5.48 -2.11 2.69
CA ILE A 67 4.70 -2.20 1.45
C ILE A 67 5.30 -3.25 0.51
N MET A 68 6.61 -3.22 0.31
CA MET A 68 7.30 -4.16 -0.59
C MET A 68 7.21 -5.60 -0.12
N LEU A 69 7.21 -5.84 1.21
CA LEU A 69 7.01 -7.18 1.77
C LEU A 69 5.70 -7.81 1.31
N GLY A 70 4.63 -7.02 1.19
CA GLY A 70 3.35 -7.48 0.68
C GLY A 70 3.44 -7.95 -0.78
N PHE A 71 4.10 -7.18 -1.63
CA PHE A 71 4.22 -7.51 -3.05
C PHE A 71 5.09 -8.74 -3.31
N VAL A 72 6.10 -8.99 -2.49
CA VAL A 72 6.95 -10.19 -2.62
C VAL A 72 6.50 -11.34 -1.72
N ALA A 73 5.37 -11.20 -1.03
CA ALA A 73 4.76 -12.19 -0.16
C ALA A 73 5.74 -12.77 0.88
N LYS A 74 6.45 -11.90 1.58
CA LYS A 74 7.45 -12.29 2.58
C LYS A 74 6.92 -12.12 4.01
N ALA A 75 7.48 -12.90 4.92
CA ALA A 75 7.19 -12.81 6.33
C ALA A 75 7.47 -11.40 6.88
N GLY A 76 6.67 -10.95 7.84
CA GLY A 76 6.77 -9.59 8.39
C GLY A 76 5.96 -8.55 7.64
N GLU A 77 5.19 -8.95 6.62
CA GLU A 77 4.24 -8.07 5.95
C GLU A 77 3.22 -7.55 6.97
N PRO A 78 3.03 -6.21 7.09
CA PRO A 78 2.34 -5.64 8.25
C PRO A 78 0.81 -5.70 8.19
N LEU A 79 0.19 -5.96 7.04
CA LEU A 79 -1.27 -5.95 6.91
C LEU A 79 -1.91 -7.31 7.20
N SER A 80 -1.37 -8.37 6.63
CA SER A 80 -1.98 -9.71 6.70
C SER A 80 -0.99 -10.81 7.05
N GLY A 81 0.30 -10.48 7.25
CA GLY A 81 1.36 -11.47 7.38
C GLY A 81 1.60 -12.26 6.10
N ALA A 82 1.40 -11.61 4.96
CA ALA A 82 1.53 -12.19 3.62
C ALA A 82 0.53 -13.31 3.31
N ARG A 83 -0.63 -13.29 3.97
CA ARG A 83 -1.70 -14.29 3.76
C ARG A 83 -2.71 -13.86 2.71
N GLN A 84 -2.72 -12.58 2.36
CA GLN A 84 -3.63 -11.98 1.38
C GLN A 84 -2.85 -11.33 0.24
N PHE A 85 -3.57 -10.91 -0.79
CA PHE A 85 -2.98 -10.12 -1.87
C PHE A 85 -2.38 -8.81 -1.34
N PRO A 86 -1.40 -8.25 -2.05
CA PRO A 86 -0.82 -6.96 -1.68
C PRO A 86 -1.89 -5.88 -1.46
N VAL A 87 -1.64 -5.02 -0.47
CA VAL A 87 -2.57 -3.94 -0.08
C VAL A 87 -3.91 -4.46 0.47
N HIS A 88 -3.92 -5.66 1.04
CA HIS A 88 -5.09 -6.21 1.74
C HIS A 88 -4.70 -6.57 3.18
N GLY A 89 -5.62 -6.31 4.09
CA GLY A 89 -5.43 -6.62 5.50
C GLY A 89 -5.73 -5.42 6.39
N ALA A 90 -5.49 -5.56 7.68
CA ALA A 90 -5.79 -4.55 8.68
C ALA A 90 -4.52 -4.07 9.37
N HIS A 91 -4.52 -2.82 9.82
CA HIS A 91 -3.44 -2.24 10.61
C HIS A 91 -4.03 -1.25 11.62
N ALA A 92 -4.13 -1.68 12.88
CA ALA A 92 -4.82 -0.92 13.91
C ALA A 92 -4.24 0.49 14.10
N ASP A 93 -2.92 0.60 14.19
CA ASP A 93 -2.25 1.89 14.45
C ASP A 93 -2.44 2.90 13.31
N LEU A 94 -2.62 2.42 12.09
CA LEU A 94 -2.87 3.26 10.92
C LEU A 94 -4.37 3.48 10.66
N GLY A 95 -5.24 2.84 11.44
CA GLY A 95 -6.69 2.92 11.26
C GLY A 95 -7.19 2.19 10.02
N ILE A 96 -6.42 1.24 9.49
CA ILE A 96 -6.82 0.43 8.35
C ILE A 96 -7.69 -0.72 8.82
N VAL A 97 -8.88 -0.79 8.27
CA VAL A 97 -9.87 -1.82 8.58
C VAL A 97 -10.23 -2.53 7.28
N ASN A 98 -10.06 -3.84 7.28
CA ASN A 98 -10.36 -4.58 6.05
C ASN A 98 -10.77 -6.03 6.33
#